data_9577a12837330d72fa639ab10ad4604e
#
_entry.id   9577a12837330d72fa639ab10ad4604e
#
_cell.length_a   1.000
_cell.length_b   1.000
_cell.length_c   1.000
_cell.angle_alpha   90.00
_cell.angle_beta   90.00
_cell.angle_gamma   90.00
#
_symmetry.space_group_name_H-M   'P 1'
#
loop_
_entity.id
_entity.type
_entity.pdbx_description
1 polymer ?
#
loop_
_entity_poly.entity_id
_entity_poly.type
_entity_poly.pdbx_seq_one_letter_code
_entity_poly.pdbx_strand_id
1 'polypeptide(L)'
;LFIIISVLISKVVINSLNNFKEGLLSFFSYLNRESSKVSLLNESSNDEFGEMAKVVNDNIEKTQKSIEEDRRLIDETIAVLGEFEQGDLCQRLNISVSNPALMELKNVVNNMANNIETNIDNVLNILEQYSSYNYLNKISTKNLKEHLLKLANGVNTLGDSITQMLV
;
A
#
# COMPACT_ATOMS: atom_id res chain seq x y z
N LEU A 1 17.65 -42.48 42.98
CA LEU A 1 17.07 -41.12 43.10
C LEU A 1 17.68 -40.16 42.02
N PHE A 2 18.97 -40.02 41.94
CA PHE A 2 19.68 -39.10 41.01
C PHE A 2 19.31 -39.33 39.52
N ILE A 3 19.25 -40.58 39.06
CA ILE A 3 18.89 -40.96 37.68
C ILE A 3 17.44 -40.56 37.38
N ILE A 4 16.51 -40.75 38.30
CA ILE A 4 15.09 -40.41 38.13
C ILE A 4 14.92 -38.90 38.01
N ILE A 5 15.61 -38.12 38.83
CA ILE A 5 15.59 -36.66 38.80
C ILE A 5 16.18 -36.15 37.48
N SER A 6 17.30 -36.72 37.05
CA SER A 6 17.93 -36.35 35.76
C SER A 6 17.01 -36.62 34.55
N VAL A 7 16.30 -37.76 34.55
CA VAL A 7 15.34 -38.10 33.48
C VAL A 7 14.13 -37.16 33.51
N LEU A 8 13.63 -36.78 34.68
CA LEU A 8 12.53 -35.83 34.79
C LEU A 8 12.91 -34.44 34.29
N ILE A 9 14.06 -33.91 34.69
CA ILE A 9 14.59 -32.63 34.23
C ILE A 9 14.78 -32.65 32.70
N SER A 10 15.41 -33.73 32.18
CA SER A 10 15.60 -33.86 30.71
C SER A 10 14.28 -33.87 29.92
N LYS A 11 13.23 -34.54 30.47
CA LYS A 11 11.91 -34.54 29.82
C LYS A 11 11.27 -33.14 29.81
N VAL A 12 11.36 -32.40 30.91
CA VAL A 12 10.82 -31.02 30.98
C VAL A 12 11.51 -30.13 29.96
N VAL A 13 12.86 -30.12 29.92
CA VAL A 13 13.63 -29.32 28.99
C VAL A 13 13.33 -29.70 27.53
N ILE A 14 13.31 -31.00 27.22
CA ILE A 14 13.01 -31.46 25.85
C ILE A 14 11.58 -31.06 25.42
N ASN A 15 10.59 -31.16 26.29
CA ASN A 15 9.23 -30.74 25.98
C ASN A 15 9.14 -29.23 25.74
N SER A 16 9.78 -28.41 26.61
CA SER A 16 9.80 -26.96 26.44
C SER A 16 10.48 -26.56 25.12
N LEU A 17 11.59 -27.21 24.77
CA LEU A 17 12.31 -26.97 23.52
C LEU A 17 11.48 -27.38 22.29
N ASN A 18 10.77 -28.51 22.36
CA ASN A 18 9.89 -28.93 21.26
C ASN A 18 8.72 -27.96 21.06
N ASN A 19 8.06 -27.54 22.14
CA ASN A 19 6.98 -26.55 22.06
C ASN A 19 7.46 -25.22 21.47
N PHE A 20 8.63 -24.75 21.88
CA PHE A 20 9.25 -23.56 21.34
C PHE A 20 9.56 -23.70 19.83
N LYS A 21 10.15 -24.83 19.44
CA LYS A 21 10.41 -25.14 18.01
C LYS A 21 9.14 -25.16 17.19
N GLU A 22 8.08 -25.79 17.66
CA GLU A 22 6.78 -25.85 16.94
C GLU A 22 6.16 -24.47 16.79
N GLY A 23 6.21 -23.62 17.82
CA GLY A 23 5.76 -22.24 17.74
C GLY A 23 6.54 -21.41 16.73
N LEU A 24 7.88 -21.54 16.69
CA LEU A 24 8.71 -20.88 15.69
C LEU A 24 8.40 -21.37 14.27
N LEU A 25 8.22 -22.67 14.07
CA LEU A 25 7.86 -23.22 12.77
C LEU A 25 6.49 -22.70 12.30
N SER A 26 5.51 -22.61 13.21
CA SER A 26 4.21 -21.99 12.91
C SER A 26 4.37 -20.53 12.47
N PHE A 27 5.22 -19.76 13.16
CA PHE A 27 5.50 -18.39 12.79
C PHE A 27 6.19 -18.27 11.43
N PHE A 28 7.17 -19.10 11.14
CA PHE A 28 7.85 -19.09 9.85
C PHE A 28 6.91 -19.51 8.70
N SER A 29 6.04 -20.50 8.91
CA SER A 29 5.01 -20.87 7.92
C SER A 29 4.04 -19.69 7.65
N TYR A 30 3.70 -18.91 8.66
CA TYR A 30 2.92 -17.70 8.50
C TYR A 30 3.67 -16.63 7.68
N LEU A 31 4.95 -16.38 8.01
CA LEU A 31 5.79 -15.42 7.26
C LEU A 31 6.00 -15.82 5.80
N ASN A 32 6.16 -17.12 5.55
CA ASN A 32 6.30 -17.69 4.20
C ASN A 32 4.98 -17.75 3.43
N ARG A 33 3.86 -17.33 4.06
CA ARG A 33 2.50 -17.41 3.48
C ARG A 33 2.00 -18.83 3.23
N GLU A 34 2.58 -19.82 3.89
CA GLU A 34 2.14 -21.21 3.87
C GLU A 34 0.93 -21.43 4.80
N SER A 35 0.76 -20.53 5.79
CA SER A 35 -0.37 -20.51 6.72
C SER A 35 -0.94 -19.09 6.83
N SER A 36 -2.26 -18.98 6.95
CA SER A 36 -2.96 -17.71 7.21
C SER A 36 -3.04 -17.37 8.71
N LYS A 37 -2.62 -18.29 9.58
CA LYS A 37 -2.68 -18.13 11.03
C LYS A 37 -1.34 -18.51 11.65
N VAL A 38 -0.99 -17.83 12.73
CA VAL A 38 0.14 -18.17 13.58
C VAL A 38 -0.39 -18.49 14.99
N SER A 39 0.20 -19.50 15.61
CA SER A 39 -0.05 -19.83 17.01
C SER A 39 1.00 -19.18 17.88
N LEU A 40 0.57 -18.51 18.96
CA LEU A 40 1.49 -17.98 19.94
C LEU A 40 2.15 -19.13 20.72
N LEU A 41 3.38 -18.90 21.17
CA LEU A 41 4.11 -19.82 22.02
C LEU A 41 3.54 -19.80 23.44
N ASN A 42 3.69 -20.91 24.15
CA ASN A 42 3.25 -21.00 25.54
C ASN A 42 4.22 -20.25 26.48
N GLU A 43 3.74 -19.21 27.15
CA GLU A 43 4.49 -18.36 28.08
C GLU A 43 4.37 -18.83 29.55
N SER A 44 3.69 -19.95 29.82
CA SER A 44 3.37 -20.37 31.20
C SER A 44 4.58 -20.83 32.04
N SER A 45 5.73 -21.03 31.43
CA SER A 45 6.97 -21.38 32.12
C SER A 45 7.60 -20.15 32.76
N ASN A 46 8.03 -20.29 34.05
CA ASN A 46 8.74 -19.24 34.77
C ASN A 46 10.28 -19.39 34.63
N ASP A 47 10.74 -19.90 33.51
CA ASP A 47 12.15 -20.12 33.18
C ASP A 47 12.53 -19.37 31.89
N GLU A 48 13.74 -19.56 31.42
CA GLU A 48 14.27 -18.93 30.21
C GLU A 48 13.43 -19.24 28.97
N PHE A 49 12.75 -20.37 28.92
CA PHE A 49 11.86 -20.73 27.81
C PHE A 49 10.59 -19.86 27.81
N GLY A 50 10.03 -19.56 28.98
CA GLY A 50 8.90 -18.64 29.09
C GLY A 50 9.25 -17.21 28.71
N GLU A 51 10.42 -16.72 29.12
CA GLU A 51 10.93 -15.41 28.71
C GLU A 51 11.17 -15.33 27.19
N MET A 52 11.79 -16.37 26.60
CA MET A 52 11.98 -16.46 25.16
C MET A 52 10.64 -16.49 24.40
N ALA A 53 9.66 -17.28 24.89
CA ALA A 53 8.32 -17.36 24.29
C ALA A 53 7.65 -15.98 24.27
N LYS A 54 7.75 -15.21 25.35
CA LYS A 54 7.20 -13.86 25.45
C LYS A 54 7.83 -12.91 24.40
N VAL A 55 9.15 -12.89 24.30
CA VAL A 55 9.86 -12.06 23.32
C VAL A 55 9.46 -12.42 21.90
N VAL A 56 9.31 -13.72 21.60
CA VAL A 56 8.87 -14.19 20.27
C VAL A 56 7.42 -13.78 20.02
N ASN A 57 6.52 -13.97 21.00
CA ASN A 57 5.12 -13.58 20.86
C ASN A 57 4.95 -12.07 20.63
N ASP A 58 5.67 -11.22 21.36
CA ASP A 58 5.69 -9.77 21.12
C ASP A 58 6.08 -9.43 19.68
N ASN A 59 7.04 -10.16 19.11
CA ASN A 59 7.44 -9.99 17.72
C ASN A 59 6.42 -10.55 16.72
N ILE A 60 5.77 -11.68 17.04
CA ILE A 60 4.68 -12.23 16.25
C ILE A 60 3.54 -11.21 16.14
N GLU A 61 3.09 -10.65 17.27
CA GLU A 61 2.01 -9.66 17.30
C GLU A 61 2.35 -8.39 16.50
N LYS A 62 3.56 -7.86 16.68
CA LYS A 62 4.03 -6.69 15.90
C LYS A 62 4.06 -6.97 14.41
N THR A 63 4.53 -8.16 14.03
CA THR A 63 4.62 -8.56 12.63
C THR A 63 3.24 -8.76 12.02
N GLN A 64 2.32 -9.42 12.74
CA GLN A 64 0.92 -9.58 12.30
C GLN A 64 0.25 -8.23 12.08
N LYS A 65 0.41 -7.30 13.02
CA LYS A 65 -0.13 -5.95 12.92
C LYS A 65 0.41 -5.23 11.70
N SER A 66 1.72 -5.30 11.47
CA SER A 66 2.35 -4.67 10.30
C SER A 66 1.83 -5.25 8.99
N ILE A 67 1.72 -6.58 8.88
CA ILE A 67 1.19 -7.26 7.69
C ILE A 67 -0.28 -6.87 7.44
N GLU A 68 -1.08 -6.75 8.49
CA GLU A 68 -2.49 -6.35 8.36
C GLU A 68 -2.62 -4.89 7.92
N GLU A 69 -1.80 -3.98 8.46
CA GLU A 69 -1.73 -2.58 8.03
C GLU A 69 -1.33 -2.48 6.54
N ASP A 70 -0.29 -3.21 6.13
CA ASP A 70 0.16 -3.27 4.74
C ASP A 70 -0.95 -3.77 3.81
N ARG A 71 -1.67 -4.82 4.21
CA ARG A 71 -2.77 -5.37 3.45
C ARG A 71 -3.91 -4.37 3.27
N ARG A 72 -4.28 -3.63 4.32
CA ARG A 72 -5.32 -2.60 4.22
C ARG A 72 -4.97 -1.52 3.22
N LEU A 73 -3.71 -1.06 3.19
CA LEU A 73 -3.28 -0.09 2.19
C LEU A 73 -3.30 -0.67 0.77
N ILE A 74 -2.93 -1.94 0.61
CA ILE A 74 -3.02 -2.62 -0.70
C ILE A 74 -4.48 -2.72 -1.15
N ASP A 75 -5.40 -3.12 -0.28
CA ASP A 75 -6.83 -3.23 -0.59
C ASP A 75 -7.43 -1.85 -0.94
N GLU A 76 -7.08 -0.79 -0.19
CA GLU A 76 -7.46 0.60 -0.53
C GLU A 76 -6.88 1.01 -1.89
N THR A 77 -5.63 0.63 -2.18
CA THR A 77 -4.99 0.94 -3.47
C THR A 77 -5.73 0.30 -4.63
N ILE A 78 -6.11 -0.97 -4.50
CA ILE A 78 -6.90 -1.68 -5.52
C ILE A 78 -8.26 -1.00 -5.73
N ALA A 79 -8.94 -0.62 -4.65
CA ALA A 79 -10.22 0.08 -4.73
C ALA A 79 -10.10 1.44 -5.44
N VAL A 80 -9.12 2.27 -5.04
CA VAL A 80 -8.88 3.59 -5.65
C VAL A 80 -8.50 3.48 -7.11
N LEU A 81 -7.65 2.52 -7.48
CA LEU A 81 -7.29 2.29 -8.89
C LEU A 81 -8.49 1.79 -9.71
N GLY A 82 -9.42 1.05 -9.10
CA GLY A 82 -10.69 0.66 -9.72
C GLY A 82 -11.58 1.86 -10.04
N GLU A 83 -11.62 2.88 -9.18
CA GLU A 83 -12.32 4.14 -9.45
C GLU A 83 -11.62 4.93 -10.58
N PHE A 84 -10.27 4.95 -10.60
CA PHE A 84 -9.52 5.58 -11.69
C PHE A 84 -9.79 4.93 -13.04
N GLU A 85 -9.94 3.60 -13.09
CA GLU A 85 -10.32 2.86 -14.30
C GLU A 85 -11.69 3.31 -14.83
N GLN A 86 -12.61 3.70 -13.96
CA GLN A 86 -13.92 4.22 -14.32
C GLN A 86 -13.92 5.72 -14.65
N GLY A 87 -12.78 6.40 -14.45
CA GLY A 87 -12.60 7.83 -14.72
C GLY A 87 -12.82 8.75 -13.50
N ASP A 88 -13.13 8.21 -12.32
CA ASP A 88 -13.15 8.99 -11.07
C ASP A 88 -11.72 9.15 -10.54
N LEU A 89 -11.11 10.29 -10.81
CA LEU A 89 -9.76 10.63 -10.37
C LEU A 89 -9.72 11.44 -9.07
N CYS A 90 -10.88 11.67 -8.43
CA CYS A 90 -10.97 12.43 -7.17
C CYS A 90 -10.56 11.59 -5.95
N GLN A 91 -10.52 10.26 -6.07
CA GLN A 91 -10.17 9.36 -4.99
C GLN A 91 -8.69 9.43 -4.62
N ARG A 92 -8.39 9.23 -3.34
CA ARG A 92 -7.00 9.25 -2.81
C ARG A 92 -6.80 8.15 -1.79
N LEU A 93 -5.57 7.66 -1.70
CA LEU A 93 -5.12 6.76 -0.65
C LEU A 93 -4.92 7.55 0.64
N ASN A 94 -5.60 7.16 1.71
CA ASN A 94 -5.56 7.85 3.00
C ASN A 94 -4.86 7.04 4.09
N ILE A 95 -4.88 5.70 4.03
CA ILE A 95 -4.26 4.81 5.01
C ILE A 95 -2.75 5.08 5.06
N SER A 96 -2.19 5.08 6.26
CA SER A 96 -0.76 5.16 6.51
C SER A 96 -0.28 3.90 7.20
N VAL A 97 0.88 3.41 6.80
CA VAL A 97 1.49 2.18 7.28
C VAL A 97 2.93 2.41 7.68
N SER A 98 3.51 1.49 8.44
CA SER A 98 4.91 1.58 8.86
C SER A 98 5.91 1.21 7.76
N ASN A 99 5.46 0.56 6.69
CA ASN A 99 6.28 0.11 5.57
C ASN A 99 6.63 1.27 4.64
N PRO A 100 7.93 1.68 4.54
CA PRO A 100 8.32 2.85 3.75
C PRO A 100 8.04 2.69 2.25
N ALA A 101 8.19 1.48 1.71
CA ALA A 101 7.95 1.22 0.29
C ALA A 101 6.47 1.39 -0.08
N LEU A 102 5.55 0.96 0.79
CA LEU A 102 4.13 1.17 0.60
C LEU A 102 3.71 2.63 0.80
N MET A 103 4.37 3.37 1.69
CA MET A 103 4.15 4.80 1.83
C MET A 103 4.63 5.57 0.59
N GLU A 104 5.73 5.16 -0.03
CA GLU A 104 6.18 5.71 -1.30
C GLU A 104 5.18 5.41 -2.42
N LEU A 105 4.69 4.17 -2.52
CA LEU A 105 3.63 3.78 -3.47
C LEU A 105 2.38 4.66 -3.30
N LYS A 106 1.90 4.86 -2.09
CA LYS A 106 0.78 5.78 -1.78
C LYS A 106 1.03 7.17 -2.36
N ASN A 107 2.20 7.73 -2.10
CA ASN A 107 2.55 9.07 -2.56
C ASN A 107 2.59 9.14 -4.09
N VAL A 108 3.16 8.12 -4.76
CA VAL A 108 3.22 8.06 -6.24
C VAL A 108 1.82 7.97 -6.83
N VAL A 109 0.93 7.11 -6.30
CA VAL A 109 -0.45 6.97 -6.77
C VAL A 109 -1.24 8.27 -6.58
N ASN A 110 -1.15 8.90 -5.42
CA ASN A 110 -1.83 10.16 -5.16
C ASN A 110 -1.31 11.30 -6.05
N ASN A 111 0.01 11.39 -6.26
CA ASN A 111 0.60 12.37 -7.16
C ASN A 111 0.19 12.13 -8.62
N MET A 112 0.11 10.87 -9.06
CA MET A 112 -0.39 10.53 -10.39
C MET A 112 -1.83 11.01 -10.57
N ALA A 113 -2.72 10.72 -9.61
CA ALA A 113 -4.10 11.17 -9.64
C ALA A 113 -4.20 12.70 -9.70
N ASN A 114 -3.49 13.42 -8.83
CA ASN A 114 -3.46 14.89 -8.84
C ASN A 114 -3.02 15.45 -10.20
N ASN A 115 -1.98 14.88 -10.79
CA ASN A 115 -1.46 15.35 -12.08
C ASN A 115 -2.45 15.13 -13.22
N ILE A 116 -3.08 13.95 -13.28
CA ILE A 116 -4.05 13.65 -14.33
C ILE A 116 -5.32 14.50 -14.15
N GLU A 117 -5.88 14.56 -12.94
CA GLU A 117 -7.04 15.40 -12.61
C GLU A 117 -6.80 16.86 -13.00
N THR A 118 -5.69 17.46 -12.55
CA THR A 118 -5.32 18.84 -12.90
C THR A 118 -5.22 19.07 -14.41
N ASN A 119 -4.65 18.12 -15.16
CA ASN A 119 -4.54 18.26 -16.61
C ASN A 119 -5.90 18.17 -17.31
N ILE A 120 -6.80 17.29 -16.83
CA ILE A 120 -8.18 17.18 -17.35
C ILE A 120 -8.94 18.46 -17.04
N ASP A 121 -8.86 18.98 -15.81
CA ASP A 121 -9.52 20.22 -15.42
C ASP A 121 -9.06 21.42 -16.24
N ASN A 122 -7.76 21.50 -16.53
CA ASN A 122 -7.22 22.53 -17.41
C ASN A 122 -7.80 22.43 -18.83
N VAL A 123 -7.94 21.22 -19.38
CA VAL A 123 -8.58 21.00 -20.68
C VAL A 123 -10.05 21.43 -20.63
N LEU A 124 -10.79 20.99 -19.62
CA LEU A 124 -12.21 21.32 -19.46
C LEU A 124 -12.42 22.84 -19.34
N ASN A 125 -11.61 23.52 -18.54
CA ASN A 125 -11.67 24.97 -18.36
C ASN A 125 -11.44 25.71 -19.69
N ILE A 126 -10.47 25.31 -20.50
CA ILE A 126 -10.24 25.93 -21.82
C ILE A 126 -11.39 25.66 -22.78
N LEU A 127 -11.93 24.44 -22.81
CA LEU A 127 -13.11 24.11 -23.63
C LEU A 127 -14.37 24.90 -23.20
N GLU A 128 -14.56 25.13 -21.90
CA GLU A 128 -15.63 25.97 -21.37
C GLU A 128 -15.47 27.42 -21.85
N GLN A 129 -14.26 27.98 -21.84
CA GLN A 129 -13.96 29.29 -22.40
C GLN A 129 -14.26 29.35 -23.90
N TYR A 130 -13.91 28.31 -24.67
CA TYR A 130 -14.21 28.24 -26.09
C TYR A 130 -15.74 28.17 -26.33
N SER A 131 -16.48 27.46 -25.49
CA SER A 131 -17.95 27.43 -25.57
C SER A 131 -18.59 28.79 -25.27
N SER A 132 -17.88 29.66 -24.56
CA SER A 132 -18.27 31.04 -24.26
C SER A 132 -17.67 32.06 -25.26
N TYR A 133 -17.23 31.60 -26.44
CA TYR A 133 -16.65 32.41 -27.50
C TYR A 133 -15.31 33.09 -27.14
N ASN A 134 -14.62 32.65 -26.07
CA ASN A 134 -13.29 33.11 -25.70
C ASN A 134 -12.22 32.12 -26.16
N TYR A 135 -11.57 32.38 -27.28
CA TYR A 135 -10.57 31.50 -27.94
C TYR A 135 -9.13 31.93 -27.66
N LEU A 136 -8.89 32.95 -26.80
CA LEU A 136 -7.58 33.54 -26.61
C LEU A 136 -6.65 32.70 -25.74
N ASN A 137 -7.24 31.97 -24.78
CA ASN A 137 -6.47 31.18 -23.82
C ASN A 137 -6.08 29.82 -24.38
N LYS A 138 -4.94 29.32 -23.94
CA LYS A 138 -4.33 28.05 -24.36
C LYS A 138 -3.96 27.18 -23.18
N ILE A 139 -3.95 25.88 -23.37
CA ILE A 139 -3.42 24.94 -22.41
C ILE A 139 -1.90 25.02 -22.42
N SER A 140 -1.28 25.15 -21.23
CA SER A 140 0.17 25.06 -21.11
C SER A 140 0.65 23.65 -21.43
N THR A 141 1.63 23.53 -22.32
CA THR A 141 2.25 22.27 -22.72
C THR A 141 3.49 21.92 -21.90
N LYS A 142 3.86 22.78 -20.94
CA LYS A 142 5.03 22.57 -20.09
C LYS A 142 4.86 21.32 -19.23
N ASN A 143 5.87 20.46 -19.22
CA ASN A 143 5.92 19.19 -18.48
C ASN A 143 4.90 18.13 -18.94
N LEU A 144 4.14 18.36 -20.01
CA LEU A 144 3.30 17.34 -20.62
C LEU A 144 4.10 16.46 -21.57
N LYS A 145 3.75 15.17 -21.60
CA LYS A 145 4.38 14.18 -22.49
C LYS A 145 3.32 13.39 -23.24
N GLU A 146 3.69 12.91 -24.42
CA GLU A 146 2.92 11.98 -25.23
C GLU A 146 1.42 12.32 -25.32
N HIS A 147 0.54 11.50 -24.73
CA HIS A 147 -0.90 11.63 -24.88
C HIS A 147 -1.47 12.93 -24.32
N LEU A 148 -0.99 13.37 -23.15
CA LEU A 148 -1.43 14.64 -22.58
C LEU A 148 -0.92 15.83 -23.40
N LEU A 149 0.28 15.75 -23.92
CA LEU A 149 0.82 16.77 -24.84
C LEU A 149 0.03 16.83 -26.15
N LYS A 150 -0.31 15.67 -26.73
CA LYS A 150 -1.15 15.60 -27.93
C LYS A 150 -2.54 16.19 -27.70
N LEU A 151 -3.15 15.88 -26.56
CA LEU A 151 -4.46 16.43 -26.17
C LEU A 151 -4.40 17.95 -26.03
N ALA A 152 -3.42 18.49 -25.30
CA ALA A 152 -3.24 19.93 -25.12
C ALA A 152 -3.02 20.65 -26.47
N ASN A 153 -2.16 20.10 -27.33
CA ASN A 153 -1.92 20.65 -28.68
C ASN A 153 -3.18 20.60 -29.53
N GLY A 154 -3.96 19.52 -29.49
CA GLY A 154 -5.22 19.39 -30.24
C GLY A 154 -6.23 20.48 -29.86
N VAL A 155 -6.41 20.71 -28.55
CA VAL A 155 -7.30 21.75 -28.04
C VAL A 155 -6.78 23.15 -28.44
N ASN A 156 -5.49 23.40 -28.32
CA ASN A 156 -4.89 24.66 -28.71
C ASN A 156 -5.07 24.94 -30.20
N THR A 157 -4.85 23.92 -31.06
CA THR A 157 -5.07 24.01 -32.51
C THR A 157 -6.53 24.29 -32.84
N LEU A 158 -7.48 23.69 -32.13
CA LEU A 158 -8.90 23.98 -32.31
C LEU A 158 -9.21 25.47 -32.06
N GLY A 159 -8.71 26.05 -30.98
CA GLY A 159 -8.84 27.48 -30.68
C GLY A 159 -8.24 28.37 -31.74
N ASP A 160 -7.07 28.03 -32.26
CA ASP A 160 -6.41 28.78 -33.36
C ASP A 160 -7.24 28.72 -34.65
N SER A 161 -7.73 27.54 -35.02
CA SER A 161 -8.55 27.35 -36.22
C SER A 161 -9.86 28.15 -36.15
N ILE A 162 -10.53 28.15 -35.00
CA ILE A 162 -11.76 28.95 -34.83
C ILE A 162 -11.43 30.45 -34.93
N THR A 163 -10.36 30.93 -34.29
CA THR A 163 -9.96 32.33 -34.35
C THR A 163 -9.68 32.75 -35.80
N GLN A 164 -9.01 31.93 -36.60
CA GLN A 164 -8.74 32.19 -38.00
C GLN A 164 -10.01 32.24 -38.89
N MET A 165 -11.04 31.48 -38.54
CA MET A 165 -12.32 31.52 -39.27
C MET A 165 -13.16 32.77 -38.97
N LEU A 166 -12.89 33.43 -37.85
CA LEU A 166 -13.64 34.63 -37.41
C LEU A 166 -13.01 35.95 -37.88
N VAL A 167 -11.82 35.89 -38.47
CA VAL A 167 -11.09 37.03 -39.07
C VAL A 167 -11.24 37.02 -40.58
#